data_f29d21f8e9b0199d98bb90130165f3ac
#
_entry.id   f29d21f8e9b0199d98bb90130165f3ac
#
_cell.length_a   1.000
_cell.length_b   1.000
_cell.length_c   1.000
_cell.angle_alpha   90.00
_cell.angle_beta   90.00
_cell.angle_gamma   90.00
#
_symmetry.space_group_name_H-M   'P 1'
#
loop_
_entity.id
_entity.type
_entity.pdbx_description
1 polymer ?
#
loop_
_entity_poly.entity_id
_entity_poly.type
_entity_poly.pdbx_seq_one_letter_code
_entity_poly.pdbx_strand_id
1 'polypeptide(L)'
;MKNNIISIKLPLILLTLGAALNSLSAQEQLSREQALKYAYAVSLNLEQLQGTPIATDVDVKRPVVLSDGEYGGMFLPEAKLTAETIANAKDKVVPIGQLWLHKLTPMQDGQGIVSDKLRMAKVTDQDGVEIRVPQCTLGIRRNAAGSLELLLYGKGTEPLLAVPMSSAGEKAGPGIVLEAERVNNAGQLTVILFGKYKAKLSFTDPEA
;
A
#
# COMPACT_ATOMS: atom_id res chain seq x y z
N MET A 1 -67.25 17.01 -45.58
CA MET A 1 -65.95 17.49 -45.04
C MET A 1 -65.61 16.64 -43.82
N LYS A 2 -64.61 15.75 -43.93
CA LYS A 2 -64.22 14.83 -42.88
C LYS A 2 -62.95 15.41 -42.22
N ASN A 3 -63.03 15.80 -40.96
CA ASN A 3 -61.90 16.25 -40.17
C ASN A 3 -61.12 15.03 -39.63
N ASN A 4 -59.92 14.81 -40.14
CA ASN A 4 -58.98 13.84 -39.59
C ASN A 4 -58.26 14.47 -38.43
N ILE A 5 -58.50 14.01 -37.21
CA ILE A 5 -57.74 14.35 -36.03
C ILE A 5 -56.55 13.38 -35.96
N ILE A 6 -55.34 13.89 -36.21
CA ILE A 6 -54.09 13.15 -36.07
C ILE A 6 -53.73 13.15 -34.58
N SER A 7 -53.86 11.98 -33.97
CA SER A 7 -53.44 11.76 -32.58
C SER A 7 -51.93 11.48 -32.53
N ILE A 8 -51.16 12.47 -32.11
CA ILE A 8 -49.70 12.34 -31.90
C ILE A 8 -49.50 11.66 -30.55
N LYS A 9 -49.11 10.39 -30.56
CA LYS A 9 -48.65 9.68 -29.38
C LYS A 9 -47.19 10.11 -29.08
N LEU A 10 -47.01 10.91 -28.03
CA LEU A 10 -45.70 11.22 -27.48
C LEU A 10 -45.13 9.95 -26.81
N PRO A 11 -43.92 9.48 -27.15
CA PRO A 11 -43.31 8.42 -26.40
C PRO A 11 -42.80 8.98 -25.06
N LEU A 12 -43.30 8.38 -23.99
CA LEU A 12 -42.81 8.60 -22.63
C LEU A 12 -41.35 8.13 -22.55
N ILE A 13 -40.41 9.06 -22.63
CA ILE A 13 -38.99 8.77 -22.37
C ILE A 13 -38.86 8.55 -20.87
N LEU A 14 -38.79 7.28 -20.49
CA LEU A 14 -38.38 6.86 -19.14
C LEU A 14 -36.94 7.30 -18.97
N LEU A 15 -36.69 8.42 -18.28
CA LEU A 15 -35.38 8.79 -17.78
C LEU A 15 -35.04 7.77 -16.69
N THR A 16 -34.35 6.70 -17.08
CA THR A 16 -33.61 5.88 -16.12
C THR A 16 -32.50 6.73 -15.55
N LEU A 17 -32.73 7.26 -14.36
CA LEU A 17 -31.65 7.78 -13.51
C LEU A 17 -30.71 6.60 -13.27
N GLY A 18 -29.68 6.51 -14.12
CA GLY A 18 -28.52 5.64 -13.85
C GLY A 18 -27.89 6.14 -12.56
N ALA A 19 -28.19 5.45 -11.46
CA ALA A 19 -27.35 5.54 -10.29
C ALA A 19 -25.94 5.20 -10.77
N ALA A 20 -25.08 6.21 -10.88
CA ALA A 20 -23.66 6.03 -10.98
C ALA A 20 -23.27 5.32 -9.68
N LEU A 21 -23.25 4.00 -9.74
CA LEU A 21 -22.51 3.20 -8.80
C LEU A 21 -21.07 3.70 -8.95
N ASN A 22 -20.63 4.54 -8.03
CA ASN A 22 -19.22 4.78 -7.82
C ASN A 22 -18.62 3.39 -7.57
N SER A 23 -18.19 2.74 -8.64
CA SER A 23 -17.35 1.56 -8.56
C SER A 23 -16.12 2.03 -7.77
N LEU A 24 -16.07 1.61 -6.50
CA LEU A 24 -14.84 1.68 -5.71
C LEU A 24 -13.77 1.04 -6.58
N SER A 25 -12.92 1.87 -7.17
CA SER A 25 -11.80 1.39 -7.96
C SER A 25 -10.93 0.59 -7.00
N ALA A 26 -10.96 -0.73 -7.15
CA ALA A 26 -10.03 -1.58 -6.42
C ALA A 26 -8.62 -1.18 -6.88
N GLN A 27 -7.72 -0.93 -5.95
CA GLN A 27 -6.33 -0.69 -6.30
C GLN A 27 -5.79 -1.93 -7.00
N GLU A 28 -5.24 -1.74 -8.20
CA GLU A 28 -4.65 -2.83 -8.97
C GLU A 28 -3.16 -2.92 -8.73
N GLN A 29 -2.66 -4.14 -8.65
CA GLN A 29 -1.23 -4.37 -8.67
C GLN A 29 -0.71 -4.06 -10.07
N LEU A 30 0.22 -3.11 -10.16
CA LEU A 30 0.81 -2.70 -11.43
C LEU A 30 1.61 -3.82 -12.07
N SER A 31 1.71 -3.78 -13.40
CA SER A 31 2.61 -4.67 -14.13
C SER A 31 4.05 -4.48 -13.67
N ARG A 32 4.88 -5.52 -13.83
CA ARG A 32 6.29 -5.45 -13.44
C ARG A 32 7.03 -4.29 -14.10
N GLU A 33 6.74 -4.00 -15.37
CA GLU A 33 7.38 -2.90 -16.09
C GLU A 33 7.04 -1.54 -15.49
N GLN A 34 5.77 -1.31 -15.18
CA GLN A 34 5.32 -0.09 -14.52
C GLN A 34 5.91 0.05 -13.11
N ALA A 35 5.88 -1.04 -12.33
CA ALA A 35 6.45 -1.06 -10.99
C ALA A 35 7.96 -0.74 -10.98
N LEU A 36 8.72 -1.22 -11.96
CA LEU A 36 10.15 -0.92 -12.10
C LEU A 36 10.43 0.56 -12.38
N LYS A 37 9.54 1.29 -13.10
CA LYS A 37 9.69 2.73 -13.31
C LYS A 37 9.63 3.50 -11.99
N TYR A 38 8.68 3.15 -11.11
CA TYR A 38 8.57 3.74 -9.77
C TYR A 38 9.78 3.38 -8.89
N ALA A 39 10.18 2.11 -8.89
CA ALA A 39 11.34 1.66 -8.13
C ALA A 39 12.62 2.37 -8.55
N TYR A 40 12.81 2.61 -9.85
CA TYR A 40 13.94 3.37 -10.37
C TYR A 40 13.92 4.82 -9.86
N ALA A 41 12.77 5.50 -9.92
CA ALA A 41 12.64 6.87 -9.43
C ALA A 41 13.04 7.01 -7.96
N VAL A 42 12.64 6.07 -7.10
CA VAL A 42 13.03 6.10 -5.68
C VAL A 42 14.45 5.62 -5.43
N SER A 43 15.01 4.75 -6.29
CA SER A 43 16.36 4.20 -6.11
C SER A 43 17.46 5.29 -6.11
N LEU A 44 17.23 6.37 -6.84
CA LEU A 44 18.13 7.54 -6.87
C LEU A 44 18.22 8.26 -5.51
N ASN A 45 17.28 8.01 -4.63
CA ASN A 45 17.19 8.63 -3.31
C ASN A 45 17.50 7.69 -2.14
N LEU A 46 17.78 6.40 -2.41
CA LEU A 46 18.04 5.41 -1.35
C LEU A 46 19.26 5.78 -0.48
N GLU A 47 20.28 6.39 -1.06
CA GLU A 47 21.46 6.84 -0.32
C GLU A 47 21.16 7.94 0.70
N GLN A 48 20.14 8.78 0.41
CA GLN A 48 19.69 9.84 1.32
C GLN A 48 18.95 9.27 2.55
N LEU A 49 18.57 8.00 2.50
CA LEU A 49 17.84 7.28 3.56
C LEU A 49 18.80 6.56 4.53
N GLN A 50 20.08 6.88 4.52
CA GLN A 50 21.01 6.38 5.52
C GLN A 50 20.56 6.81 6.92
N GLY A 51 20.69 5.89 7.89
CA GLY A 51 20.20 6.11 9.25
C GLY A 51 18.73 5.73 9.45
N THR A 52 18.21 4.77 8.67
CA THR A 52 16.96 4.07 9.02
C THR A 52 17.15 3.36 10.35
N PRO A 53 16.10 3.25 11.20
CA PRO A 53 16.20 2.56 12.49
C PRO A 53 16.61 1.09 12.32
N ILE A 54 16.33 0.51 11.14
CA ILE A 54 16.76 -0.82 10.73
C ILE A 54 17.41 -0.70 9.35
N ALA A 55 18.65 -1.13 9.23
CA ALA A 55 19.33 -1.18 7.94
C ALA A 55 18.62 -2.14 7.00
N THR A 56 18.36 -1.70 5.78
CA THR A 56 17.73 -2.49 4.72
C THR A 56 18.61 -2.49 3.47
N ASP A 57 18.74 -3.65 2.85
CA ASP A 57 19.35 -3.84 1.53
C ASP A 57 18.24 -4.27 0.57
N VAL A 58 17.54 -3.27 0.01
CA VAL A 58 16.32 -3.53 -0.77
C VAL A 58 16.63 -3.92 -2.22
N ASP A 59 15.86 -4.87 -2.73
CA ASP A 59 15.91 -5.28 -4.13
C ASP A 59 14.96 -4.44 -4.99
N VAL A 60 15.49 -3.37 -5.58
CA VAL A 60 14.75 -2.49 -6.49
C VAL A 60 14.28 -3.18 -7.79
N LYS A 61 14.75 -4.40 -8.07
CA LYS A 61 14.33 -5.19 -9.24
C LYS A 61 13.10 -6.04 -8.99
N ARG A 62 12.62 -6.09 -7.74
CA ARG A 62 11.42 -6.83 -7.32
C ARG A 62 10.38 -5.95 -6.62
N PRO A 63 10.05 -4.77 -7.15
CA PRO A 63 9.04 -3.93 -6.55
C PRO A 63 7.66 -4.58 -6.66
N VAL A 64 6.83 -4.35 -5.65
CA VAL A 64 5.40 -4.64 -5.69
C VAL A 64 4.66 -3.33 -5.50
N VAL A 65 3.86 -2.92 -6.48
CA VAL A 65 3.20 -1.61 -6.50
C VAL A 65 1.70 -1.80 -6.66
N LEU A 66 0.94 -1.11 -5.82
CA LEU A 66 -0.51 -0.92 -5.98
C LEU A 66 -0.78 0.55 -6.27
N SER A 67 -1.70 0.83 -7.18
CA SER A 67 -2.18 2.19 -7.44
C SER A 67 -3.58 2.16 -8.04
N ASP A 68 -4.37 3.17 -7.73
CA ASP A 68 -5.63 3.48 -8.42
C ASP A 68 -5.49 4.75 -9.30
N GLY A 69 -4.26 5.24 -9.46
CA GLY A 69 -3.93 6.44 -10.21
C GLY A 69 -3.85 7.69 -9.34
N GLU A 70 -4.52 7.75 -8.20
CA GLU A 70 -4.48 8.85 -7.25
C GLU A 70 -3.68 8.51 -5.99
N TYR A 71 -3.95 7.36 -5.41
CA TYR A 71 -3.26 6.83 -4.24
C TYR A 71 -2.40 5.64 -4.62
N GLY A 72 -1.30 5.46 -3.90
CA GLY A 72 -0.42 4.34 -4.21
C GLY A 72 0.47 3.91 -3.07
N GLY A 73 0.88 2.65 -3.13
CA GLY A 73 1.87 2.06 -2.25
C GLY A 73 2.84 1.18 -3.02
N MET A 74 4.13 1.34 -2.74
CA MET A 74 5.17 0.49 -3.30
C MET A 74 5.96 -0.18 -2.17
N PHE A 75 6.07 -1.49 -2.24
CA PHE A 75 6.94 -2.27 -1.38
C PHE A 75 8.21 -2.70 -2.13
N LEU A 76 9.35 -2.34 -1.58
CA LEU A 76 10.66 -2.82 -2.02
C LEU A 76 11.14 -3.86 -1.01
N PRO A 77 11.17 -5.15 -1.38
CA PRO A 77 11.58 -6.21 -0.46
C PRO A 77 13.07 -6.16 -0.16
N GLU A 78 13.44 -6.64 1.02
CA GLU A 78 14.84 -6.95 1.37
C GLU A 78 15.42 -7.97 0.37
N ALA A 79 16.63 -7.75 -0.10
CA ALA A 79 17.24 -8.54 -1.17
C ALA A 79 17.35 -10.02 -0.82
N LYS A 80 17.62 -10.33 0.45
CA LYS A 80 17.79 -11.70 0.97
C LYS A 80 16.55 -12.24 1.68
N LEU A 81 15.39 -11.59 1.53
CA LEU A 81 14.17 -12.05 2.16
C LEU A 81 13.67 -13.36 1.57
N THR A 82 13.44 -14.34 2.43
CA THR A 82 12.90 -15.66 2.09
C THR A 82 11.82 -16.07 3.08
N ALA A 83 11.02 -17.06 2.71
CA ALA A 83 10.02 -17.66 3.61
C ALA A 83 10.68 -18.26 4.87
N GLU A 84 11.89 -18.80 4.73
CA GLU A 84 12.66 -19.38 5.83
C GLU A 84 13.15 -18.29 6.81
N THR A 85 13.59 -17.14 6.29
CA THR A 85 13.96 -15.98 7.12
C THR A 85 12.82 -15.56 8.02
N ILE A 86 11.58 -15.54 7.49
CA ILE A 86 10.40 -15.20 8.27
C ILE A 86 10.04 -16.28 9.28
N ALA A 87 10.07 -17.55 8.86
CA ALA A 87 9.75 -18.68 9.75
C ALA A 87 10.70 -18.75 10.96
N ASN A 88 11.98 -18.41 10.75
CA ASN A 88 13.05 -18.43 11.76
C ASN A 88 13.17 -17.11 12.53
N ALA A 89 12.33 -16.12 12.29
CA ALA A 89 12.34 -14.87 13.06
C ALA A 89 12.14 -15.15 14.55
N LYS A 90 12.93 -14.46 15.39
CA LYS A 90 12.89 -14.51 16.84
C LYS A 90 12.47 -13.16 17.40
N ASP A 91 12.88 -12.84 18.60
CA ASP A 91 12.68 -11.57 19.30
C ASP A 91 13.41 -10.38 18.65
N LYS A 92 14.51 -10.65 17.95
CA LYS A 92 15.24 -9.62 17.19
C LYS A 92 14.49 -9.29 15.88
N VAL A 93 14.46 -8.00 15.58
CA VAL A 93 13.83 -7.52 14.36
C VAL A 93 14.61 -7.97 13.13
N VAL A 94 13.90 -8.57 12.19
CA VAL A 94 14.40 -8.95 10.87
C VAL A 94 13.84 -7.95 9.86
N PRO A 95 14.65 -7.18 9.11
CA PRO A 95 14.15 -6.30 8.07
C PRO A 95 13.50 -7.11 6.96
N ILE A 96 12.39 -6.61 6.43
CA ILE A 96 11.71 -7.24 5.28
C ILE A 96 11.62 -6.33 4.08
N GLY A 97 11.89 -5.04 4.23
CA GLY A 97 11.92 -4.09 3.12
C GLY A 97 11.46 -2.69 3.49
N GLN A 98 11.12 -1.93 2.46
CA GLN A 98 10.65 -0.55 2.58
C GLN A 98 9.28 -0.40 1.93
N LEU A 99 8.39 0.35 2.58
CA LEU A 99 7.08 0.75 2.07
C LEU A 99 7.11 2.25 1.75
N TRP A 100 6.82 2.59 0.52
CA TRP A 100 6.74 3.94 -0.01
C TRP A 100 5.29 4.27 -0.31
N LEU A 101 4.82 5.45 0.10
CA LEU A 101 3.42 5.80 0.05
C LEU A 101 3.22 7.07 -0.78
N HIS A 102 2.23 7.08 -1.67
CA HIS A 102 1.83 8.25 -2.43
C HIS A 102 0.45 8.68 -1.98
N LYS A 103 0.33 9.93 -1.46
CA LYS A 103 -0.90 10.50 -0.90
C LYS A 103 -1.57 9.64 0.18
N LEU A 104 -0.77 8.87 0.90
CA LEU A 104 -1.23 8.00 1.98
C LEU A 104 -0.37 8.20 3.22
N THR A 105 -0.99 8.14 4.38
CA THR A 105 -0.34 8.19 5.68
C THR A 105 -0.77 6.98 6.50
N PRO A 106 0.17 6.26 7.17
CA PRO A 106 -0.20 5.16 8.07
C PRO A 106 -1.07 5.68 9.22
N MET A 107 -2.00 4.83 9.69
CA MET A 107 -2.87 5.14 10.81
C MET A 107 -2.48 4.36 12.06
N GLN A 108 -2.57 5.00 13.21
CA GLN A 108 -2.48 4.42 14.53
C GLN A 108 -3.73 4.80 15.33
N ASP A 109 -4.41 3.83 15.92
CA ASP A 109 -5.60 4.05 16.76
C ASP A 109 -6.68 4.92 16.09
N GLY A 110 -6.90 4.72 14.79
CA GLY A 110 -7.89 5.44 14.00
C GLY A 110 -7.47 6.83 13.53
N GLN A 111 -6.25 7.26 13.80
CA GLN A 111 -5.71 8.57 13.39
C GLN A 111 -4.49 8.43 12.50
N GLY A 112 -4.35 9.34 11.54
CA GLY A 112 -3.15 9.41 10.71
C GLY A 112 -1.92 9.75 11.54
N ILE A 113 -0.82 9.05 11.29
CA ILE A 113 0.46 9.32 11.95
C ILE A 113 1.00 10.65 11.43
N VAL A 114 1.32 11.57 12.35
CA VAL A 114 1.82 12.91 12.00
C VAL A 114 3.15 12.83 11.22
N SER A 115 3.30 13.72 10.24
CA SER A 115 4.41 13.70 9.29
C SER A 115 5.79 13.89 9.94
N ASP A 116 5.87 14.48 11.12
CA ASP A 116 7.13 14.64 11.86
C ASP A 116 7.72 13.30 12.35
N LYS A 117 6.88 12.28 12.55
CA LYS A 117 7.30 10.91 12.88
C LYS A 117 7.65 10.09 11.65
N LEU A 118 7.19 10.49 10.46
CA LEU A 118 7.43 9.79 9.21
C LEU A 118 8.73 10.30 8.55
N ARG A 119 9.43 9.42 7.90
CA ARG A 119 10.52 9.79 7.02
C ARG A 119 9.93 10.24 5.69
N MET A 120 10.16 11.50 5.34
CA MET A 120 9.71 12.06 4.07
C MET A 120 10.88 12.05 3.08
N ALA A 121 10.78 11.27 2.04
CA ALA A 121 11.74 11.23 0.95
C ALA A 121 11.30 12.14 -0.19
N LYS A 122 12.26 12.78 -0.85
CA LYS A 122 12.00 13.56 -2.07
C LYS A 122 12.10 12.62 -3.28
N VAL A 123 11.11 12.63 -4.12
CA VAL A 123 11.04 11.82 -5.34
C VAL A 123 10.60 12.71 -6.48
N THR A 124 11.19 12.54 -7.65
CA THR A 124 10.70 13.19 -8.87
C THR A 124 9.64 12.30 -9.51
N ASP A 125 8.45 12.83 -9.71
CA ASP A 125 7.36 12.13 -10.37
C ASP A 125 7.54 12.02 -11.89
N GLN A 126 6.56 11.46 -12.59
CA GLN A 126 6.61 11.25 -14.03
C GLN A 126 6.59 12.57 -14.83
N ASP A 127 6.07 13.64 -14.25
CA ASP A 127 5.99 14.97 -14.85
C ASP A 127 7.23 15.82 -14.54
N GLY A 128 8.21 15.27 -13.83
CA GLY A 128 9.44 15.95 -13.44
C GLY A 128 9.27 16.84 -12.20
N VAL A 129 8.15 16.73 -11.48
CA VAL A 129 7.88 17.51 -10.27
C VAL A 129 8.46 16.80 -9.04
N GLU A 130 9.18 17.54 -8.20
CA GLU A 130 9.66 17.02 -6.92
C GLU A 130 8.48 16.96 -5.93
N ILE A 131 8.18 15.76 -5.46
CA ILE A 131 7.17 15.50 -4.43
C ILE A 131 7.83 14.90 -3.19
N ARG A 132 7.16 15.01 -2.04
CA ARG A 132 7.56 14.34 -0.80
C ARG A 132 6.64 13.18 -0.52
N VAL A 133 7.22 12.01 -0.34
CA VAL A 133 6.48 10.77 -0.06
C VAL A 133 6.94 10.16 1.26
N PRO A 134 6.01 9.67 2.10
CA PRO A 134 6.38 8.89 3.28
C PRO A 134 7.10 7.61 2.88
N GLN A 135 8.25 7.38 3.49
CA GLN A 135 8.99 6.13 3.44
C GLN A 135 8.99 5.49 4.82
N CYS A 136 8.54 4.25 4.91
CA CYS A 136 8.53 3.46 6.13
C CYS A 136 9.42 2.24 5.95
N THR A 137 10.19 1.89 6.99
CA THR A 137 10.91 0.61 7.01
C THR A 137 10.03 -0.44 7.66
N LEU A 138 9.95 -1.61 7.03
CA LEU A 138 9.20 -2.75 7.56
C LEU A 138 10.15 -3.81 8.12
N GLY A 139 9.79 -4.33 9.26
CA GLY A 139 10.47 -5.46 9.90
C GLY A 139 9.48 -6.44 10.48
N ILE A 140 9.97 -7.60 10.86
CA ILE A 140 9.21 -8.62 11.59
C ILE A 140 9.96 -9.06 12.83
N ARG A 141 9.23 -9.48 13.85
CA ARG A 141 9.77 -10.18 15.03
C ARG A 141 8.73 -11.13 15.61
N ARG A 142 9.16 -12.01 16.52
CA ARG A 142 8.23 -12.67 17.44
C ARG A 142 8.15 -11.86 18.72
N ASN A 143 6.91 -11.60 19.16
CA ASN A 143 6.68 -10.98 20.46
C ASN A 143 6.89 -11.96 21.61
N ALA A 144 6.75 -11.48 22.85
CA ALA A 144 6.91 -12.31 24.06
C ALA A 144 5.97 -13.52 24.14
N ALA A 145 4.81 -13.46 23.45
CA ALA A 145 3.87 -14.58 23.35
C ALA A 145 4.22 -15.57 22.22
N GLY A 146 5.33 -15.35 21.49
CA GLY A 146 5.78 -16.17 20.36
C GLY A 146 5.04 -15.92 19.05
N SER A 147 4.12 -14.95 19.02
CA SER A 147 3.37 -14.56 17.81
C SER A 147 4.21 -13.67 16.92
N LEU A 148 4.10 -13.84 15.61
CA LEU A 148 4.78 -13.01 14.62
C LEU A 148 4.07 -11.66 14.48
N GLU A 149 4.86 -10.57 14.45
CA GLU A 149 4.39 -9.20 14.27
C GLU A 149 5.10 -8.55 13.09
N LEU A 150 4.32 -7.78 12.29
CA LEU A 150 4.84 -6.83 11.33
C LEU A 150 5.04 -5.49 12.05
N LEU A 151 6.23 -4.93 11.91
CA LEU A 151 6.63 -3.66 12.49
C LEU A 151 6.81 -2.61 11.40
N LEU A 152 6.25 -1.42 11.62
CA LEU A 152 6.41 -0.29 10.72
C LEU A 152 7.17 0.82 11.45
N TYR A 153 8.28 1.26 10.86
CA TYR A 153 9.15 2.30 11.40
C TYR A 153 9.10 3.56 10.53
N GLY A 154 9.15 4.70 11.19
CA GLY A 154 9.37 6.01 10.58
C GLY A 154 10.80 6.50 10.80
N LYS A 155 10.96 7.69 11.42
CA LYS A 155 12.26 8.28 11.74
C LYS A 155 12.91 7.68 12.99
N GLY A 156 12.10 7.29 13.96
CA GLY A 156 12.57 6.85 15.27
C GLY A 156 13.05 5.40 15.28
N THR A 157 13.73 5.02 16.34
CA THR A 157 14.24 3.66 16.58
C THR A 157 13.16 2.70 17.05
N GLU A 158 12.07 3.24 17.59
CA GLU A 158 10.91 2.45 17.99
C GLU A 158 9.91 2.30 16.83
N PRO A 159 9.22 1.17 16.71
CA PRO A 159 8.19 1.00 15.70
C PRO A 159 7.00 1.95 15.96
N LEU A 160 6.51 2.58 14.92
CA LEU A 160 5.26 3.35 14.96
C LEU A 160 4.04 2.44 15.07
N LEU A 161 4.12 1.27 14.44
CA LEU A 161 3.08 0.24 14.48
C LEU A 161 3.69 -1.13 14.71
N ALA A 162 3.01 -1.96 15.51
CA ALA A 162 3.26 -3.39 15.64
C ALA A 162 1.94 -4.11 15.38
N VAL A 163 1.85 -4.82 14.26
CA VAL A 163 0.61 -5.45 13.79
C VAL A 163 0.76 -6.96 13.83
N PRO A 164 -0.14 -7.69 14.49
CA PRO A 164 -0.10 -9.15 14.50
C PRO A 164 -0.18 -9.71 13.07
N MET A 165 0.63 -10.71 12.80
CA MET A 165 0.55 -11.47 11.56
C MET A 165 -0.28 -12.73 11.76
N SER A 166 -1.12 -13.05 10.80
CA SER A 166 -1.94 -14.27 10.76
C SER A 166 -1.58 -15.13 9.55
N SER A 167 -2.13 -16.34 9.48
CA SER A 167 -2.00 -17.18 8.29
C SER A 167 -2.67 -16.50 7.09
N ALA A 168 -2.02 -16.55 5.93
CA ALA A 168 -2.57 -16.01 4.68
C ALA A 168 -3.67 -16.89 4.06
N GLY A 169 -3.73 -18.18 4.45
CA GLY A 169 -4.63 -19.17 3.87
C GLY A 169 -4.09 -19.80 2.58
N GLU A 170 -4.80 -20.81 2.07
CA GLU A 170 -4.30 -21.65 0.95
C GLU A 170 -4.26 -20.95 -0.42
N LYS A 171 -4.97 -19.83 -0.60
CA LYS A 171 -5.09 -19.14 -1.88
C LYS A 171 -3.97 -18.14 -2.17
N ALA A 172 -3.11 -17.85 -1.21
CA ALA A 172 -2.05 -16.88 -1.39
C ALA A 172 -0.88 -17.49 -2.19
N GLY A 173 -0.53 -16.85 -3.31
CA GLY A 173 0.57 -17.29 -4.19
C GLY A 173 1.95 -17.19 -3.52
N PRO A 174 2.96 -17.84 -4.08
CA PRO A 174 4.33 -17.70 -3.62
C PRO A 174 4.83 -16.27 -3.90
N GLY A 175 5.63 -15.75 -2.99
CA GLY A 175 6.22 -14.41 -3.12
C GLY A 175 5.57 -13.38 -2.20
N ILE A 176 5.73 -12.12 -2.56
CA ILE A 176 5.15 -11.00 -1.83
C ILE A 176 3.99 -10.44 -2.64
N VAL A 177 2.85 -10.30 -2.00
CA VAL A 177 1.65 -9.74 -2.62
C VAL A 177 1.15 -8.60 -1.73
N LEU A 178 0.72 -7.53 -2.38
CA LEU A 178 -0.02 -6.44 -1.75
C LEU A 178 -1.46 -6.50 -2.24
N GLU A 179 -2.40 -6.36 -1.32
CA GLU A 179 -3.82 -6.20 -1.61
C GLU A 179 -4.32 -4.96 -0.89
N ALA A 180 -5.16 -4.17 -1.54
CA ALA A 180 -5.74 -3.01 -0.91
C ALA A 180 -7.26 -3.03 -1.02
N GLU A 181 -7.90 -2.56 0.03
CA GLU A 181 -9.34 -2.39 0.10
C GLU A 181 -9.67 -1.09 0.85
N ARG A 182 -10.82 -0.51 0.58
CA ARG A 182 -11.32 0.64 1.34
C ARG A 182 -12.30 0.14 2.40
N VAL A 183 -12.04 0.50 3.66
CA VAL A 183 -12.86 0.13 4.80
C VAL A 183 -13.18 1.39 5.60
N ASN A 184 -14.46 1.77 5.71
CA ASN A 184 -14.92 2.90 6.54
C ASN A 184 -14.11 4.19 6.32
N ASN A 185 -13.96 4.64 5.09
CA ASN A 185 -13.18 5.83 4.68
C ASN A 185 -11.66 5.76 4.91
N ALA A 186 -11.13 4.63 5.36
CA ALA A 186 -9.71 4.36 5.44
C ALA A 186 -9.29 3.36 4.36
N GLY A 187 -8.06 3.50 3.85
CA GLY A 187 -7.42 2.47 3.05
C GLY A 187 -6.90 1.37 3.98
N GLN A 188 -7.07 0.12 3.60
CA GLN A 188 -6.45 -1.02 4.27
C GLN A 188 -5.53 -1.75 3.30
N LEU A 189 -4.26 -1.85 3.63
CA LEU A 189 -3.26 -2.60 2.88
C LEU A 189 -2.99 -3.92 3.58
N THR A 190 -3.19 -5.02 2.87
CA THR A 190 -2.77 -6.35 3.31
C THR A 190 -1.44 -6.69 2.68
N VAL A 191 -0.43 -6.89 3.50
CA VAL A 191 0.89 -7.39 3.09
C VAL A 191 0.89 -8.90 3.28
N ILE A 192 1.06 -9.66 2.18
CA ILE A 192 1.13 -11.11 2.20
C ILE A 192 2.55 -11.54 1.85
N LEU A 193 3.16 -12.32 2.73
CA LEU A 193 4.53 -12.78 2.58
C LEU A 193 4.56 -14.29 2.30
N PHE A 194 5.04 -14.64 1.11
CA PHE A 194 5.26 -16.03 0.62
C PHE A 194 4.03 -16.93 0.75
N GLY A 195 2.83 -16.36 0.65
CA GLY A 195 1.58 -17.10 0.77
C GLY A 195 1.29 -17.70 2.15
N LYS A 196 2.11 -17.39 3.16
CA LYS A 196 2.03 -17.98 4.50
C LYS A 196 1.55 -17.03 5.57
N TYR A 197 1.99 -15.78 5.52
CA TYR A 197 1.77 -14.79 6.56
C TYR A 197 1.12 -13.55 5.96
N LYS A 198 0.18 -12.95 6.66
CA LYS A 198 -0.44 -11.68 6.28
C LYS A 198 -0.56 -10.74 7.47
N ALA A 199 -0.42 -9.45 7.20
CA ALA A 199 -0.71 -8.38 8.13
C ALA A 199 -1.50 -7.29 7.43
N LYS A 200 -2.35 -6.58 8.17
CA LYS A 200 -3.18 -5.49 7.65
C LYS A 200 -2.74 -4.17 8.28
N LEU A 201 -2.45 -3.20 7.44
CA LEU A 201 -2.09 -1.84 7.80
C LEU A 201 -3.20 -0.90 7.34
N SER A 202 -3.58 0.05 8.17
CA SER A 202 -4.58 1.07 7.83
C SER A 202 -3.89 2.37 7.41
N PHE A 203 -4.49 3.06 6.43
CA PHE A 203 -3.99 4.31 5.88
C PHE A 203 -5.13 5.31 5.70
N THR A 204 -4.77 6.58 5.73
CA THR A 204 -5.69 7.68 5.40
C THR A 204 -5.00 8.65 4.45
N ASP A 205 -5.79 9.48 3.81
CA ASP A 205 -5.30 10.66 3.12
C ASP A 205 -4.71 11.63 4.17
N PRO A 206 -3.51 12.16 3.99
CA PRO A 206 -2.91 13.11 4.93
C PRO A 206 -3.65 14.46 4.97
N GLU A 207 -4.51 14.74 3.99
CA GLU A 207 -5.31 15.97 3.89
C GLU A 207 -6.78 15.78 4.35
N ALA A 208 -7.18 14.59 4.78
CA ALA A 208 -8.54 14.24 5.20
C ALA A 208 -8.85 14.61 6.66
#